data_af907f0ed1c84b13001047edc051c98c
#
_entry.id   af907f0ed1c84b13001047edc051c98c
#
_cell.length_a   1.000
_cell.length_b   1.000
_cell.length_c   1.000
_cell.angle_alpha   90.00
_cell.angle_beta   90.00
_cell.angle_gamma   90.00
#
_symmetry.space_group_name_H-M   'P 1'
#
loop_
_entity.id
_entity.type
_entity.pdbx_description
1 polymer ?
#
loop_
_entity_poly.entity_id
_entity_poly.type
_entity_poly.pdbx_seq_one_letter_code
_entity_poly.pdbx_strand_id
1 'polypeptide(L)'
;MHTLDDLRAGRLRGITRLNLCQDLIDFPREIFDLADSLEVLDLSGNRLSELPEDLHRLTRLKVLFCSNNRFTHLPHAIGRCQALQTVGFRNNRITRVDAQALPRSLRSLVLTENALEQLPEVLGNCPQLQKLMLAGNRLTTLPEGLANCVRLELLRVASNRLDTLPDWLLRMPRLAWLAYADNPLPPGFVAPVTQENCPTLHWKDIRLEEELGRGASGVIHRAHWNGQAAPVAVKLYKGAITSDGSPLAEMSACIAAGDHPQLVSLAGRIDDHPQQLPALVMQLIDAHWSNLAGPPSLDSCTRDRYPGTRELTLPALRHLVAGIASVCAHLHSRGLNHGDLYAHNILFDANGQCLLGDFGAASFHPQDDSLPARALERLETRAFGILVEELLVRCDKPDTVLGELAERCQQPDVLARPSFNELATQLAQRPVRPL
;
A
#
# COMPACT_ATOMS: atom_id res chain seq x y z
N MET A 1 -21.83 11.96 -9.17
CA MET A 1 -22.36 10.63 -8.79
C MET A 1 -23.55 10.39 -9.70
N HIS A 2 -23.66 9.23 -10.35
CA HIS A 2 -24.78 8.91 -11.22
C HIS A 2 -25.97 8.45 -10.38
N THR A 3 -27.19 8.59 -10.93
CA THR A 3 -28.40 8.13 -10.25
C THR A 3 -29.08 6.97 -11.00
N LEU A 4 -29.85 6.17 -10.28
CA LEU A 4 -30.64 5.08 -10.87
C LEU A 4 -31.70 5.63 -11.83
N ASP A 5 -32.26 6.82 -11.53
CA ASP A 5 -33.22 7.49 -12.40
C ASP A 5 -32.59 7.97 -13.71
N ASP A 6 -31.31 8.42 -13.68
CA ASP A 6 -30.59 8.76 -14.92
C ASP A 6 -30.34 7.52 -15.78
N LEU A 7 -30.01 6.40 -15.12
CA LEU A 7 -29.80 5.12 -15.80
C LEU A 7 -31.10 4.64 -16.46
N ARG A 8 -32.22 4.60 -15.71
CA ARG A 8 -33.55 4.20 -16.18
C ARG A 8 -34.08 5.10 -17.29
N ALA A 9 -33.79 6.39 -17.22
CA ALA A 9 -34.17 7.35 -18.25
C ALA A 9 -33.30 7.29 -19.51
N GLY A 10 -32.27 6.40 -19.55
CA GLY A 10 -31.35 6.25 -20.68
C GLY A 10 -30.38 7.43 -20.88
N ARG A 11 -30.29 8.34 -19.89
CA ARG A 11 -29.39 9.51 -19.97
C ARG A 11 -27.91 9.15 -19.86
N LEU A 12 -27.59 7.93 -19.44
CA LEU A 12 -26.23 7.46 -19.23
C LEU A 12 -25.70 6.58 -20.39
N ARG A 13 -26.40 6.56 -21.55
CA ARG A 13 -25.95 5.77 -22.71
C ARG A 13 -24.56 6.24 -23.19
N GLY A 14 -23.68 5.27 -23.46
CA GLY A 14 -22.33 5.52 -23.98
C GLY A 14 -21.29 5.89 -22.94
N ILE A 15 -21.62 5.99 -21.64
CA ILE A 15 -20.61 6.22 -20.61
C ILE A 15 -19.71 5.00 -20.48
N THR A 16 -18.44 5.23 -20.13
CA THR A 16 -17.45 4.17 -19.88
C THR A 16 -17.30 3.87 -18.39
N ARG A 17 -17.78 4.74 -17.52
CA ARG A 17 -17.70 4.59 -16.07
C ARG A 17 -19.02 4.91 -15.39
N LEU A 18 -19.56 3.94 -14.63
CA LEU A 18 -20.77 4.08 -13.84
C LEU A 18 -20.42 3.93 -12.35
N ASN A 19 -20.91 4.87 -11.53
CA ASN A 19 -20.86 4.79 -10.07
C ASN A 19 -22.27 5.00 -9.53
N LEU A 20 -22.81 3.99 -8.84
CA LEU A 20 -24.14 4.00 -8.21
C LEU A 20 -24.01 3.61 -6.73
N CYS A 21 -24.27 4.56 -5.83
CA CYS A 21 -24.34 4.35 -4.39
C CYS A 21 -25.68 4.92 -3.88
N GLN A 22 -26.73 4.09 -3.86
CA GLN A 22 -28.12 4.47 -3.58
C GLN A 22 -28.88 3.41 -2.78
N ASP A 23 -28.21 2.79 -1.81
CA ASP A 23 -28.82 1.74 -0.96
C ASP A 23 -29.38 0.54 -1.72
N LEU A 24 -28.82 0.22 -2.88
CA LEU A 24 -29.29 -0.84 -3.76
C LEU A 24 -29.24 -2.20 -3.04
N ILE A 25 -30.36 -2.93 -3.07
CA ILE A 25 -30.49 -4.30 -2.55
C ILE A 25 -30.25 -5.30 -3.68
N ASP A 26 -30.75 -4.98 -4.88
CA ASP A 26 -30.65 -5.79 -6.08
C ASP A 26 -29.85 -5.07 -7.16
N PHE A 27 -29.21 -5.83 -8.04
CA PHE A 27 -28.47 -5.32 -9.19
C PHE A 27 -29.44 -4.71 -10.21
N PRO A 28 -29.33 -3.41 -10.55
CA PRO A 28 -30.18 -2.78 -11.57
C PRO A 28 -29.93 -3.38 -12.95
N ARG A 29 -30.94 -4.02 -13.53
CA ARG A 29 -30.82 -4.70 -14.83
C ARG A 29 -30.54 -3.73 -15.98
N GLU A 30 -30.93 -2.47 -15.82
CA GLU A 30 -30.70 -1.36 -16.76
C GLU A 30 -29.20 -1.09 -17.00
N ILE A 31 -28.30 -1.56 -16.13
CA ILE A 31 -26.84 -1.50 -16.36
C ILE A 31 -26.46 -2.21 -17.65
N PHE A 32 -27.18 -3.26 -18.05
CA PHE A 32 -26.90 -3.98 -19.29
C PHE A 32 -27.15 -3.15 -20.57
N ASP A 33 -27.92 -2.05 -20.47
CA ASP A 33 -28.09 -1.10 -21.59
C ASP A 33 -26.78 -0.34 -21.91
N LEU A 34 -25.77 -0.45 -21.04
CA LEU A 34 -24.44 0.13 -21.19
C LEU A 34 -23.39 -0.88 -21.67
N ALA A 35 -23.77 -2.10 -22.06
CA ALA A 35 -22.87 -3.21 -22.36
C ALA A 35 -21.82 -2.87 -23.43
N ASP A 36 -22.17 -2.03 -24.40
CA ASP A 36 -21.30 -1.66 -25.51
C ASP A 36 -20.21 -0.63 -25.13
N SER A 37 -20.33 0.02 -23.96
CA SER A 37 -19.44 1.12 -23.57
C SER A 37 -18.80 0.97 -22.19
N LEU A 38 -19.47 0.28 -21.24
CA LEU A 38 -19.10 0.28 -19.83
C LEU A 38 -17.80 -0.50 -19.56
N GLU A 39 -16.78 0.21 -19.07
CA GLU A 39 -15.49 -0.35 -18.69
C GLU A 39 -15.28 -0.42 -17.19
N VAL A 40 -15.86 0.53 -16.43
CA VAL A 40 -15.71 0.62 -14.97
C VAL A 40 -17.11 0.68 -14.34
N LEU A 41 -17.41 -0.32 -13.49
CA LEU A 41 -18.64 -0.38 -12.71
C LEU A 41 -18.29 -0.33 -11.22
N ASP A 42 -18.78 0.72 -10.55
CA ASP A 42 -18.63 0.89 -9.10
C ASP A 42 -20.01 0.89 -8.44
N LEU A 43 -20.28 -0.18 -7.71
CA LEU A 43 -21.48 -0.43 -6.91
C LEU A 43 -21.18 -0.43 -5.41
N SER A 44 -20.08 0.22 -5.00
CA SER A 44 -19.68 0.29 -3.59
C SER A 44 -20.68 1.09 -2.76
N GLY A 45 -20.77 0.78 -1.46
CA GLY A 45 -21.65 1.51 -0.53
C GLY A 45 -23.14 1.20 -0.68
N ASN A 46 -23.47 -0.02 -1.10
CA ASN A 46 -24.85 -0.50 -1.26
C ASN A 46 -25.17 -1.64 -0.28
N ARG A 47 -26.26 -2.36 -0.53
CA ARG A 47 -26.70 -3.53 0.26
C ARG A 47 -26.78 -4.81 -0.59
N LEU A 48 -25.99 -4.87 -1.67
CA LEU A 48 -25.98 -6.01 -2.59
C LEU A 48 -25.39 -7.25 -1.90
N SER A 49 -25.97 -8.41 -2.16
CA SER A 49 -25.47 -9.72 -1.73
C SER A 49 -25.14 -10.64 -2.90
N GLU A 50 -25.61 -10.32 -4.10
CA GLU A 50 -25.44 -11.13 -5.30
C GLU A 50 -25.23 -10.24 -6.53
N LEU A 51 -24.63 -10.83 -7.58
CA LEU A 51 -24.55 -10.27 -8.92
C LEU A 51 -25.28 -11.21 -9.90
N PRO A 52 -25.86 -10.68 -10.97
CA PRO A 52 -26.60 -11.50 -11.93
C PRO A 52 -25.66 -12.47 -12.66
N GLU A 53 -26.14 -13.69 -12.89
CA GLU A 53 -25.40 -14.74 -13.57
C GLU A 53 -24.95 -14.35 -15.00
N ASP A 54 -25.68 -13.47 -15.66
CA ASP A 54 -25.38 -12.95 -16.99
C ASP A 54 -24.53 -11.67 -16.99
N LEU A 55 -23.79 -11.39 -15.89
CA LEU A 55 -22.86 -10.23 -15.79
C LEU A 55 -21.87 -10.15 -16.95
N HIS A 56 -21.48 -11.31 -17.51
CA HIS A 56 -20.57 -11.41 -18.67
C HIS A 56 -21.10 -10.75 -19.95
N ARG A 57 -22.38 -10.33 -20.00
CA ARG A 57 -22.94 -9.50 -21.07
C ARG A 57 -22.26 -8.12 -21.12
N LEU A 58 -21.71 -7.65 -20.02
CA LEU A 58 -20.87 -6.46 -19.96
C LEU A 58 -19.48 -6.77 -20.53
N THR A 59 -19.39 -6.98 -21.84
CA THR A 59 -18.21 -7.53 -22.53
C THR A 59 -16.98 -6.63 -22.44
N ARG A 60 -17.14 -5.33 -22.19
CA ARG A 60 -16.07 -4.35 -22.05
C ARG A 60 -15.67 -4.06 -20.60
N LEU A 61 -16.32 -4.70 -19.63
CA LEU A 61 -16.09 -4.45 -18.21
C LEU A 61 -14.68 -4.90 -17.80
N LYS A 62 -13.82 -3.94 -17.43
CA LYS A 62 -12.44 -4.13 -16.97
C LYS A 62 -12.31 -4.03 -15.46
N VAL A 63 -13.17 -3.22 -14.82
CA VAL A 63 -13.08 -2.90 -13.40
C VAL A 63 -14.46 -3.04 -12.74
N LEU A 64 -14.52 -3.80 -11.65
CA LEU A 64 -15.73 -3.98 -10.84
C LEU A 64 -15.40 -3.71 -9.37
N PHE A 65 -16.08 -2.73 -8.78
CA PHE A 65 -16.06 -2.45 -7.35
C PHE A 65 -17.43 -2.69 -6.71
N CYS A 66 -17.44 -3.50 -5.65
CA CYS A 66 -18.60 -3.80 -4.80
C CYS A 66 -18.22 -3.71 -3.31
N SER A 67 -17.33 -2.77 -2.95
CA SER A 67 -16.92 -2.57 -1.56
C SER A 67 -18.07 -2.08 -0.69
N ASN A 68 -18.02 -2.34 0.63
CA ASN A 68 -19.07 -1.92 1.57
C ASN A 68 -20.46 -2.41 1.15
N ASN A 69 -20.59 -3.72 0.93
CA ASN A 69 -21.86 -4.40 0.58
C ASN A 69 -22.10 -5.59 1.53
N ARG A 70 -22.90 -6.59 1.13
CA ARG A 70 -23.30 -7.72 1.98
C ARG A 70 -22.95 -9.08 1.38
N PHE A 71 -21.98 -9.14 0.47
CA PHE A 71 -21.55 -10.40 -0.17
C PHE A 71 -20.96 -11.36 0.86
N THR A 72 -21.34 -12.63 0.81
CA THR A 72 -20.82 -13.72 1.66
C THR A 72 -19.84 -14.63 0.93
N HIS A 73 -19.79 -14.54 -0.39
CA HIS A 73 -18.84 -15.22 -1.28
C HIS A 73 -18.54 -14.33 -2.48
N LEU A 74 -17.43 -14.59 -3.16
CA LEU A 74 -17.13 -13.92 -4.41
C LEU A 74 -18.05 -14.51 -5.52
N PRO A 75 -18.90 -13.70 -6.18
CA PRO A 75 -19.89 -14.22 -7.13
C PRO A 75 -19.27 -14.95 -8.32
N HIS A 76 -19.77 -16.14 -8.67
CA HIS A 76 -19.27 -16.95 -9.79
C HIS A 76 -19.42 -16.24 -11.15
N ALA A 77 -20.40 -15.36 -11.27
CA ALA A 77 -20.62 -14.55 -12.48
C ALA A 77 -19.36 -13.77 -12.91
N ILE A 78 -18.50 -13.36 -11.95
CA ILE A 78 -17.26 -12.61 -12.19
C ILE A 78 -16.28 -13.42 -13.06
N GLY A 79 -16.14 -14.71 -12.79
CA GLY A 79 -15.18 -15.57 -13.52
C GLY A 79 -15.49 -15.74 -15.01
N ARG A 80 -16.72 -15.44 -15.44
CA ARG A 80 -17.13 -15.44 -16.86
C ARG A 80 -16.82 -14.13 -17.59
N CYS A 81 -16.45 -13.06 -16.86
CA CYS A 81 -16.14 -11.75 -17.43
C CYS A 81 -14.69 -11.70 -17.92
N GLN A 82 -14.45 -12.06 -19.16
CA GLN A 82 -13.09 -12.28 -19.72
C GLN A 82 -12.22 -11.01 -19.83
N ALA A 83 -12.82 -9.83 -19.91
CA ALA A 83 -12.12 -8.55 -19.95
C ALA A 83 -11.78 -7.99 -18.56
N LEU A 84 -12.32 -8.60 -17.48
CA LEU A 84 -12.26 -8.08 -16.13
C LEU A 84 -10.85 -8.24 -15.53
N GLN A 85 -10.22 -7.13 -15.21
CA GLN A 85 -8.84 -7.05 -14.71
C GLN A 85 -8.75 -6.66 -13.24
N THR A 86 -9.70 -5.86 -12.75
CA THR A 86 -9.70 -5.37 -11.36
C THR A 86 -11.01 -5.70 -10.70
N VAL A 87 -10.92 -6.38 -9.56
CA VAL A 87 -12.08 -6.80 -8.74
C VAL A 87 -11.86 -6.34 -7.30
N GLY A 88 -12.79 -5.54 -6.76
CA GLY A 88 -12.72 -5.01 -5.40
C GLY A 88 -14.01 -5.24 -4.61
N PHE A 89 -13.90 -6.02 -3.52
CA PHE A 89 -14.98 -6.34 -2.58
C PHE A 89 -14.56 -6.09 -1.13
N ARG A 90 -13.85 -4.98 -0.89
CA ARG A 90 -13.46 -4.58 0.46
C ARG A 90 -14.68 -4.42 1.36
N ASN A 91 -14.52 -4.76 2.66
CA ASN A 91 -15.53 -4.58 3.70
C ASN A 91 -16.87 -5.20 3.29
N ASN A 92 -16.85 -6.52 3.14
CA ASN A 92 -18.00 -7.39 2.94
C ASN A 92 -18.01 -8.48 4.03
N ARG A 93 -18.68 -9.59 3.77
CA ARG A 93 -18.77 -10.74 4.68
C ARG A 93 -18.29 -12.02 3.99
N ILE A 94 -17.35 -11.88 3.05
CA ILE A 94 -16.89 -12.99 2.20
C ILE A 94 -16.12 -13.99 3.05
N THR A 95 -16.57 -15.24 3.06
CA THR A 95 -15.94 -16.35 3.76
C THR A 95 -15.21 -17.30 2.83
N ARG A 96 -15.52 -17.26 1.52
CA ARG A 96 -14.90 -18.15 0.51
C ARG A 96 -14.77 -17.47 -0.85
N VAL A 97 -13.77 -17.94 -1.58
CA VAL A 97 -13.53 -17.62 -2.99
C VAL A 97 -13.48 -18.94 -3.75
N ASP A 98 -14.47 -19.19 -4.59
CA ASP A 98 -14.53 -20.42 -5.40
C ASP A 98 -13.73 -20.21 -6.71
N ALA A 99 -13.22 -21.33 -7.27
CA ALA A 99 -12.46 -21.32 -8.52
C ALA A 99 -13.20 -20.64 -9.69
N GLN A 100 -14.51 -20.84 -9.75
CA GLN A 100 -15.38 -20.29 -10.79
C GLN A 100 -15.51 -18.77 -10.75
N ALA A 101 -15.15 -18.12 -9.64
CA ALA A 101 -15.22 -16.67 -9.46
C ALA A 101 -13.96 -15.91 -9.96
N LEU A 102 -12.91 -16.63 -10.39
CA LEU A 102 -11.61 -16.04 -10.72
C LEU A 102 -11.40 -15.94 -12.25
N PRO A 103 -11.49 -14.75 -12.86
CA PRO A 103 -11.19 -14.58 -14.28
C PRO A 103 -9.68 -14.68 -14.52
N ARG A 104 -9.26 -15.32 -15.61
CA ARG A 104 -7.84 -15.45 -15.98
C ARG A 104 -7.14 -14.10 -16.30
N SER A 105 -7.92 -13.10 -16.68
CA SER A 105 -7.47 -11.75 -16.96
C SER A 105 -7.16 -10.91 -15.72
N LEU A 106 -7.39 -11.44 -14.51
CA LEU A 106 -7.29 -10.74 -13.25
C LEU A 106 -5.87 -10.21 -12.99
N ARG A 107 -5.76 -8.89 -12.82
CA ARG A 107 -4.53 -8.15 -12.46
C ARG A 107 -4.53 -7.71 -11.01
N SER A 108 -5.71 -7.32 -10.49
CA SER A 108 -5.86 -6.80 -9.13
C SER A 108 -7.09 -7.40 -8.46
N LEU A 109 -6.88 -7.99 -7.27
CA LEU A 109 -7.93 -8.52 -6.42
C LEU A 109 -7.85 -7.87 -5.03
N VAL A 110 -8.93 -7.20 -4.63
CA VAL A 110 -9.03 -6.52 -3.34
C VAL A 110 -10.17 -7.13 -2.52
N LEU A 111 -9.82 -7.89 -1.49
CA LEU A 111 -10.73 -8.56 -0.55
C LEU A 111 -10.44 -8.17 0.90
N THR A 112 -9.85 -7.00 1.12
CA THR A 112 -9.57 -6.43 2.44
C THR A 112 -10.83 -6.37 3.30
N GLU A 113 -10.71 -6.61 4.62
CA GLU A 113 -11.82 -6.55 5.58
C GLU A 113 -12.98 -7.49 5.20
N ASN A 114 -12.67 -8.78 5.11
CA ASN A 114 -13.64 -9.86 4.93
C ASN A 114 -13.44 -10.94 6.01
N ALA A 115 -14.00 -12.12 5.82
CA ALA A 115 -13.92 -13.22 6.77
C ALA A 115 -13.31 -14.48 6.16
N LEU A 116 -12.38 -14.32 5.20
CA LEU A 116 -11.70 -15.41 4.51
C LEU A 116 -10.78 -16.17 5.46
N GLU A 117 -10.95 -17.48 5.55
CA GLU A 117 -10.08 -18.39 6.32
C GLU A 117 -9.06 -19.09 5.42
N GLN A 118 -9.38 -19.23 4.14
CA GLN A 118 -8.54 -19.89 3.13
C GLN A 118 -8.74 -19.24 1.75
N LEU A 119 -7.74 -19.40 0.90
CA LEU A 119 -7.80 -19.06 -0.53
C LEU A 119 -7.68 -20.35 -1.35
N PRO A 120 -8.32 -20.43 -2.53
CA PRO A 120 -8.22 -21.60 -3.38
C PRO A 120 -6.85 -21.70 -4.07
N GLU A 121 -6.30 -22.91 -4.19
CA GLU A 121 -5.04 -23.19 -4.90
C GLU A 121 -5.07 -22.69 -6.36
N VAL A 122 -6.24 -22.72 -6.99
CA VAL A 122 -6.43 -22.25 -8.36
C VAL A 122 -6.25 -20.75 -8.56
N LEU A 123 -6.06 -19.97 -7.51
CA LEU A 123 -5.65 -18.57 -7.61
C LEU A 123 -4.32 -18.44 -8.39
N GLY A 124 -3.46 -19.46 -8.30
CA GLY A 124 -2.25 -19.59 -9.11
C GLY A 124 -2.49 -19.67 -10.63
N ASN A 125 -3.71 -19.92 -11.08
CA ASN A 125 -4.10 -19.88 -12.49
C ASN A 125 -4.43 -18.49 -13.01
N CYS A 126 -4.16 -17.43 -12.22
CA CYS A 126 -4.29 -16.03 -12.63
C CYS A 126 -2.91 -15.46 -13.02
N PRO A 127 -2.39 -15.71 -14.24
CA PRO A 127 -0.99 -15.41 -14.61
C PRO A 127 -0.71 -13.91 -14.73
N GLN A 128 -1.76 -13.08 -14.76
CA GLN A 128 -1.66 -11.63 -14.84
C GLN A 128 -1.74 -10.94 -13.48
N LEU A 129 -1.92 -11.70 -12.38
CA LEU A 129 -2.10 -11.13 -11.05
C LEU A 129 -0.85 -10.35 -10.59
N GLN A 130 -1.02 -9.06 -10.38
CA GLN A 130 0.02 -8.12 -9.95
C GLN A 130 -0.23 -7.59 -8.53
N LYS A 131 -1.50 -7.46 -8.13
CA LYS A 131 -1.91 -6.87 -6.85
C LYS A 131 -2.93 -7.74 -6.15
N LEU A 132 -2.62 -8.14 -4.90
CA LEU A 132 -3.50 -8.94 -4.05
C LEU A 132 -3.60 -8.33 -2.66
N MET A 133 -4.80 -7.87 -2.28
CA MET A 133 -5.05 -7.18 -1.01
C MET A 133 -6.04 -7.97 -0.17
N LEU A 134 -5.55 -8.52 0.95
CA LEU A 134 -6.24 -9.46 1.83
C LEU A 134 -6.15 -9.05 3.31
N ALA A 135 -5.69 -7.83 3.60
CA ALA A 135 -5.57 -7.36 4.98
C ALA A 135 -6.92 -7.42 5.73
N GLY A 136 -6.88 -7.76 7.01
CA GLY A 136 -8.10 -7.83 7.84
C GLY A 136 -9.01 -9.01 7.49
N ASN A 137 -8.44 -10.17 7.23
CA ASN A 137 -9.17 -11.44 7.06
C ASN A 137 -8.84 -12.42 8.20
N ARG A 138 -9.06 -13.70 8.00
CA ARG A 138 -8.81 -14.78 8.98
C ARG A 138 -7.92 -15.87 8.42
N LEU A 139 -7.10 -15.54 7.42
CA LEU A 139 -6.24 -16.51 6.72
C LEU A 139 -5.22 -17.10 7.69
N THR A 140 -5.15 -18.42 7.74
CA THR A 140 -4.16 -19.16 8.54
C THR A 140 -2.94 -19.57 7.73
N THR A 141 -3.11 -19.69 6.40
CA THR A 141 -2.06 -20.06 5.44
C THR A 141 -2.27 -19.34 4.11
N LEU A 142 -1.22 -19.29 3.30
CA LEU A 142 -1.31 -18.89 1.89
C LEU A 142 -1.16 -20.14 1.01
N PRO A 143 -2.00 -20.29 -0.05
CA PRO A 143 -1.96 -21.47 -0.90
C PRO A 143 -0.66 -21.56 -1.71
N GLU A 144 -0.12 -22.76 -1.84
CA GLU A 144 1.10 -23.04 -2.63
C GLU A 144 0.95 -22.63 -4.11
N GLY A 145 -0.27 -22.75 -4.65
CA GLY A 145 -0.57 -22.31 -6.01
C GLY A 145 -0.25 -20.85 -6.29
N LEU A 146 -0.30 -20.00 -5.27
CA LEU A 146 0.00 -18.56 -5.41
C LEU A 146 1.45 -18.32 -5.88
N ALA A 147 2.38 -19.25 -5.65
CA ALA A 147 3.74 -19.21 -6.17
C ALA A 147 3.79 -19.11 -7.71
N ASN A 148 2.75 -19.58 -8.42
CA ASN A 148 2.65 -19.49 -9.86
C ASN A 148 2.28 -18.08 -10.37
N CYS A 149 1.85 -17.18 -9.49
CA CYS A 149 1.57 -15.80 -9.82
C CYS A 149 2.88 -14.99 -9.93
N VAL A 150 3.76 -15.37 -10.85
CA VAL A 150 5.11 -14.80 -11.01
C VAL A 150 5.14 -13.29 -11.34
N ARG A 151 3.97 -12.71 -11.64
CA ARG A 151 3.80 -11.26 -11.85
C ARG A 151 3.37 -10.52 -10.60
N LEU A 152 3.15 -11.19 -9.48
CA LEU A 152 2.72 -10.56 -8.24
C LEU A 152 3.79 -9.59 -7.72
N GLU A 153 3.43 -8.33 -7.58
CA GLU A 153 4.30 -7.23 -7.15
C GLU A 153 3.90 -6.66 -5.79
N LEU A 154 2.60 -6.67 -5.49
CA LEU A 154 2.06 -6.17 -4.24
C LEU A 154 1.19 -7.22 -3.55
N LEU A 155 1.52 -7.53 -2.29
CA LEU A 155 0.74 -8.43 -1.43
C LEU A 155 0.50 -7.77 -0.07
N ARG A 156 -0.78 -7.68 0.33
CA ARG A 156 -1.20 -7.18 1.64
C ARG A 156 -1.92 -8.31 2.39
N VAL A 157 -1.27 -8.87 3.40
CA VAL A 157 -1.81 -9.95 4.26
C VAL A 157 -1.76 -9.59 5.75
N ALA A 158 -1.57 -8.30 6.06
CA ALA A 158 -1.57 -7.81 7.43
C ALA A 158 -2.91 -8.09 8.14
N SER A 159 -2.88 -8.19 9.47
CA SER A 159 -4.07 -8.42 10.30
C SER A 159 -4.85 -9.67 9.86
N ASN A 160 -4.15 -10.79 9.74
CA ASN A 160 -4.69 -12.12 9.50
C ASN A 160 -4.32 -13.08 10.64
N ARG A 161 -4.27 -14.37 10.40
CA ARG A 161 -3.92 -15.42 11.37
C ARG A 161 -2.79 -16.30 10.90
N LEU A 162 -1.89 -15.76 10.06
CA LEU A 162 -0.73 -16.48 9.56
C LEU A 162 0.26 -16.72 10.70
N ASP A 163 0.66 -17.94 10.93
CA ASP A 163 1.69 -18.32 11.90
C ASP A 163 3.09 -18.42 11.26
N THR A 164 3.15 -18.50 9.94
CA THR A 164 4.38 -18.53 9.15
C THR A 164 4.21 -17.79 7.81
N LEU A 165 5.33 -17.31 7.25
CA LEU A 165 5.41 -16.90 5.85
C LEU A 165 6.03 -18.05 5.05
N PRO A 166 5.37 -18.55 3.97
CA PRO A 166 5.87 -19.69 3.25
C PRO A 166 7.14 -19.36 2.45
N ASP A 167 8.05 -20.35 2.32
CA ASP A 167 9.33 -20.18 1.65
C ASP A 167 9.22 -19.70 0.20
N TRP A 168 8.20 -20.13 -0.52
CA TRP A 168 7.98 -19.68 -1.90
C TRP A 168 7.72 -18.18 -1.99
N LEU A 169 7.05 -17.58 -1.00
CA LEU A 169 6.78 -16.14 -0.94
C LEU A 169 8.09 -15.33 -0.92
N LEU A 170 9.07 -15.81 -0.14
CA LEU A 170 10.37 -15.20 0.01
C LEU A 170 11.24 -15.26 -1.26
N ARG A 171 10.82 -16.04 -2.24
CA ARG A 171 11.52 -16.24 -3.53
C ARG A 171 10.77 -15.66 -4.73
N MET A 172 9.64 -14.95 -4.51
CA MET A 172 8.84 -14.40 -5.60
C MET A 172 9.62 -13.34 -6.38
N PRO A 173 9.82 -13.53 -7.70
CA PRO A 173 10.79 -12.73 -8.47
C PRO A 173 10.37 -11.28 -8.66
N ARG A 174 9.09 -10.96 -8.55
CA ARG A 174 8.56 -9.61 -8.76
C ARG A 174 7.96 -8.97 -7.53
N LEU A 175 7.83 -9.68 -6.43
CA LEU A 175 7.30 -9.12 -5.19
C LEU A 175 8.22 -8.00 -4.70
N ALA A 176 7.63 -6.84 -4.42
CA ALA A 176 8.32 -5.62 -4.04
C ALA A 176 7.65 -4.93 -2.82
N TRP A 177 6.32 -5.01 -2.74
CA TRP A 177 5.53 -4.35 -1.70
C TRP A 177 4.74 -5.40 -0.91
N LEU A 178 5.24 -5.73 0.27
CA LEU A 178 4.69 -6.78 1.14
C LEU A 178 4.36 -6.20 2.52
N ALA A 179 3.09 -6.34 2.96
CA ALA A 179 2.68 -6.04 4.33
C ALA A 179 2.08 -7.28 4.99
N TYR A 180 2.60 -7.63 6.17
CA TYR A 180 2.21 -8.83 6.94
C TYR A 180 2.14 -8.61 8.45
N ALA A 181 2.14 -7.35 8.90
CA ALA A 181 2.02 -7.00 10.32
C ALA A 181 0.72 -7.57 10.94
N ASP A 182 0.66 -7.64 12.27
CA ASP A 182 -0.51 -8.13 13.02
C ASP A 182 -0.96 -9.56 12.63
N ASN A 183 0.00 -10.42 12.34
CA ASN A 183 -0.20 -11.86 12.26
C ASN A 183 0.48 -12.53 13.46
N PRO A 184 0.04 -13.72 13.93
CA PRO A 184 0.67 -14.46 15.02
C PRO A 184 1.99 -15.15 14.59
N LEU A 185 2.84 -14.40 13.91
CA LEU A 185 4.15 -14.86 13.43
C LEU A 185 5.13 -15.05 14.61
N PRO A 186 6.21 -15.84 14.43
CA PRO A 186 7.21 -16.09 15.46
C PRO A 186 7.87 -14.80 16.01
N PRO A 187 8.53 -14.86 17.18
CA PRO A 187 9.37 -13.76 17.67
C PRO A 187 10.37 -13.30 16.61
N GLY A 188 10.59 -11.98 16.52
CA GLY A 188 11.39 -11.34 15.48
C GLY A 188 10.53 -10.73 14.35
N PHE A 189 9.32 -11.25 14.12
CA PHE A 189 8.33 -10.66 13.21
C PHE A 189 7.35 -9.71 13.89
N VAL A 190 7.55 -9.45 15.19
CA VAL A 190 6.67 -8.62 16.02
C VAL A 190 7.45 -7.43 16.54
N ALA A 191 6.77 -6.30 16.72
CA ALA A 191 7.36 -5.10 17.31
C ALA A 191 8.12 -5.42 18.61
N PRO A 192 9.35 -4.93 18.78
CA PRO A 192 10.07 -5.08 20.04
C PRO A 192 9.28 -4.41 21.17
N VAL A 193 9.26 -5.06 22.34
CA VAL A 193 8.49 -4.60 23.52
C VAL A 193 9.03 -3.28 24.10
N THR A 194 10.25 -2.88 23.75
CA THR A 194 10.90 -1.67 24.25
C THR A 194 10.39 -0.41 23.53
N GLN A 195 9.36 0.20 24.11
CA GLN A 195 8.88 1.54 23.74
C GLN A 195 9.71 2.66 24.43
N GLU A 196 10.93 2.36 24.85
CA GLU A 196 11.75 3.26 25.70
C GLU A 196 12.15 4.58 25.04
N ASN A 197 12.04 4.69 23.71
CA ASN A 197 12.51 5.87 22.97
C ASN A 197 11.38 6.83 22.55
N CYS A 198 10.13 6.62 22.96
CA CYS A 198 9.04 7.53 22.61
C CYS A 198 8.37 8.05 23.90
N PRO A 199 8.61 9.33 24.27
CA PRO A 199 8.02 9.91 25.47
C PRO A 199 6.49 9.85 25.45
N THR A 200 5.88 9.56 26.60
CA THR A 200 4.42 9.71 26.76
C THR A 200 4.11 11.16 27.09
N LEU A 201 3.25 11.77 26.29
CA LEU A 201 2.77 13.14 26.44
C LEU A 201 1.32 13.11 26.91
N HIS A 202 0.89 14.18 27.59
CA HIS A 202 -0.48 14.27 28.09
C HIS A 202 -1.36 15.06 27.13
N TRP A 203 -2.57 14.53 26.86
CA TRP A 203 -3.55 15.20 25.99
C TRP A 203 -3.88 16.61 26.44
N LYS A 204 -3.95 16.87 27.75
CA LYS A 204 -4.21 18.19 28.33
C LYS A 204 -3.22 19.28 27.90
N ASP A 205 -2.02 18.88 27.48
CA ASP A 205 -0.95 19.78 27.05
C ASP A 205 -0.98 20.06 25.53
N ILE A 206 -1.94 19.46 24.83
CA ILE A 206 -2.12 19.57 23.38
C ILE A 206 -3.37 20.42 23.07
N ARG A 207 -3.21 21.39 22.21
CA ARG A 207 -4.31 22.17 21.64
C ARG A 207 -4.34 21.97 20.13
N LEU A 208 -5.31 21.19 19.64
CA LEU A 208 -5.51 21.00 18.21
C LEU A 208 -5.94 22.27 17.52
N GLU A 209 -5.49 22.45 16.29
CA GLU A 209 -5.87 23.49 15.34
C GLU A 209 -6.49 22.88 14.09
N GLU A 210 -6.21 23.45 12.90
CA GLU A 210 -6.77 22.97 11.64
C GLU A 210 -6.34 21.54 11.28
N GLU A 211 -7.23 20.83 10.58
CA GLU A 211 -6.93 19.56 9.96
C GLU A 211 -5.97 19.76 8.78
N LEU A 212 -4.81 19.09 8.82
CA LEU A 212 -3.80 19.13 7.76
C LEU A 212 -4.03 18.04 6.72
N GLY A 213 -4.63 16.93 7.13
CA GLY A 213 -4.91 15.81 6.24
C GLY A 213 -5.66 14.69 6.92
N ARG A 214 -6.33 13.87 6.09
CA ARG A 214 -7.13 12.72 6.51
C ARG A 214 -6.81 11.51 5.65
N GLY A 215 -6.34 10.45 6.28
CA GLY A 215 -6.05 9.16 5.67
C GLY A 215 -6.94 8.03 6.19
N ALA A 216 -6.68 6.84 5.71
CA ALA A 216 -7.38 5.64 6.14
C ALA A 216 -7.14 5.32 7.63
N SER A 217 -5.91 5.49 8.11
CA SER A 217 -5.50 5.17 9.48
C SER A 217 -5.79 6.28 10.50
N GLY A 218 -6.11 7.52 10.07
CA GLY A 218 -6.33 8.60 11.01
C GLY A 218 -6.45 9.99 10.41
N VAL A 219 -6.40 10.99 11.29
CA VAL A 219 -6.45 12.41 10.93
C VAL A 219 -5.24 13.10 11.51
N ILE A 220 -4.60 13.95 10.70
CA ILE A 220 -3.46 14.77 11.12
C ILE A 220 -3.96 16.19 11.31
N HIS A 221 -3.67 16.75 12.49
CA HIS A 221 -3.97 18.12 12.83
C HIS A 221 -2.68 18.90 13.08
N ARG A 222 -2.67 20.19 12.73
CA ARG A 222 -1.76 21.14 13.35
C ARG A 222 -2.14 21.27 14.82
N ALA A 223 -1.15 21.48 15.68
CA ALA A 223 -1.40 21.65 17.11
C ALA A 223 -0.31 22.50 17.77
N HIS A 224 -0.65 23.04 18.93
CA HIS A 224 0.32 23.55 19.89
C HIS A 224 0.47 22.53 21.02
N TRP A 225 1.73 22.30 21.39
CA TRP A 225 2.11 21.50 22.54
C TRP A 225 2.86 22.37 23.56
N ASN A 226 2.38 22.36 24.81
CA ASN A 226 2.97 23.20 25.88
C ASN A 226 4.46 22.90 26.14
N GLY A 227 5.01 21.79 25.63
CA GLY A 227 6.40 21.42 25.76
C GLY A 227 7.37 22.13 24.81
N GLN A 228 6.85 22.87 23.79
CA GLN A 228 7.70 23.63 22.86
C GLN A 228 6.96 24.83 22.24
N ALA A 229 7.76 25.82 21.78
CA ALA A 229 7.21 27.04 21.18
C ALA A 229 6.74 26.87 19.73
N ALA A 230 7.38 25.97 18.97
CA ALA A 230 7.02 25.69 17.58
C ALA A 230 5.76 24.81 17.51
N PRO A 231 4.87 25.02 16.52
CA PRO A 231 3.74 24.14 16.30
C PRO A 231 4.19 22.72 15.92
N VAL A 232 3.32 21.76 16.22
CA VAL A 232 3.53 20.32 15.96
C VAL A 232 2.43 19.78 15.06
N ALA A 233 2.63 18.59 14.50
CA ALA A 233 1.58 17.79 13.90
C ALA A 233 1.14 16.69 14.87
N VAL A 234 -0.18 16.48 15.01
CA VAL A 234 -0.74 15.40 15.82
C VAL A 234 -1.55 14.48 14.92
N LYS A 235 -1.13 13.23 14.80
CA LYS A 235 -1.88 12.18 14.12
C LYS A 235 -2.73 11.43 15.13
N LEU A 236 -4.05 11.57 15.03
CA LEU A 236 -5.04 10.81 15.78
C LEU A 236 -5.37 9.55 14.98
N TYR A 237 -5.01 8.38 15.51
CA TYR A 237 -5.29 7.10 14.88
C TYR A 237 -6.74 6.68 15.10
N LYS A 238 -7.39 6.20 14.07
CA LYS A 238 -8.79 5.75 14.11
C LYS A 238 -9.05 4.62 13.13
N GLY A 239 -10.17 3.93 13.35
CA GLY A 239 -10.57 2.79 12.53
C GLY A 239 -9.97 1.49 13.03
N ALA A 240 -10.47 0.38 12.49
CA ALA A 240 -10.03 -0.96 12.87
C ALA A 240 -8.91 -1.46 11.95
N ILE A 241 -9.15 -1.44 10.65
CA ILE A 241 -8.21 -1.96 9.63
C ILE A 241 -8.19 -1.01 8.44
N THR A 242 -7.02 -0.87 7.83
CA THR A 242 -6.83 -0.16 6.55
C THR A 242 -6.56 -1.17 5.43
N SER A 243 -6.30 -0.66 4.22
CA SER A 243 -5.86 -1.52 3.11
C SER A 243 -4.53 -2.22 3.38
N ASP A 244 -3.70 -1.68 4.26
CA ASP A 244 -2.31 -2.08 4.46
C ASP A 244 -2.09 -2.76 5.81
N GLY A 245 -2.95 -2.53 6.80
CA GLY A 245 -2.86 -3.12 8.13
C GLY A 245 -3.65 -2.35 9.18
N SER A 246 -3.33 -2.55 10.47
CA SER A 246 -3.97 -1.83 11.55
C SER A 246 -3.28 -0.48 11.84
N PRO A 247 -4.04 0.54 12.26
CA PRO A 247 -3.47 1.82 12.71
C PRO A 247 -2.50 1.69 13.88
N LEU A 248 -2.68 0.67 14.75
CA LEU A 248 -1.78 0.42 15.88
C LEU A 248 -0.44 -0.18 15.42
N ALA A 249 -0.45 -1.04 14.40
CA ALA A 249 0.79 -1.55 13.80
C ALA A 249 1.58 -0.41 13.15
N GLU A 250 0.91 0.50 12.42
CA GLU A 250 1.53 1.71 11.87
C GLU A 250 2.16 2.56 12.98
N MET A 251 1.44 2.85 14.05
CA MET A 251 1.96 3.61 15.19
C MET A 251 3.20 2.95 15.80
N SER A 252 3.15 1.63 16.00
CA SER A 252 4.28 0.85 16.54
C SER A 252 5.49 0.90 15.62
N ALA A 253 5.28 0.81 14.30
CA ALA A 253 6.34 0.92 13.31
C ALA A 253 6.98 2.32 13.29
N CYS A 254 6.17 3.39 13.35
CA CYS A 254 6.65 4.76 13.47
C CYS A 254 7.55 4.96 14.69
N ILE A 255 7.14 4.42 15.85
CA ILE A 255 7.92 4.52 17.10
C ILE A 255 9.23 3.71 16.96
N ALA A 256 9.17 2.49 16.43
CA ALA A 256 10.32 1.63 16.26
C ALA A 256 11.32 2.15 15.21
N ALA A 257 10.84 2.89 14.21
CA ALA A 257 11.70 3.52 13.20
C ALA A 257 12.73 4.46 13.84
N GLY A 258 12.37 5.16 14.94
CA GLY A 258 13.28 6.07 15.65
C GLY A 258 13.69 7.28 14.80
N ASP A 259 14.78 7.93 15.20
CA ASP A 259 15.24 9.16 14.55
C ASP A 259 16.16 8.87 13.36
N HIS A 260 15.88 9.55 12.24
CA HIS A 260 16.75 9.58 11.07
C HIS A 260 16.50 10.89 10.28
N PRO A 261 17.51 11.51 9.64
CA PRO A 261 17.35 12.78 8.90
C PRO A 261 16.28 12.73 7.79
N GLN A 262 15.99 11.57 7.24
CA GLN A 262 14.97 11.34 6.22
C GLN A 262 13.67 10.77 6.77
N LEU A 263 13.43 10.88 8.08
CA LEU A 263 12.16 10.57 8.73
C LEU A 263 11.60 11.81 9.42
N VAL A 264 10.28 11.83 9.57
CA VAL A 264 9.62 12.87 10.39
C VAL A 264 9.88 12.55 11.86
N SER A 265 10.53 13.46 12.58
CA SER A 265 10.86 13.28 14.00
C SER A 265 9.61 13.17 14.85
N LEU A 266 9.59 12.19 15.77
CA LEU A 266 8.54 12.03 16.77
C LEU A 266 8.90 12.80 18.04
N ALA A 267 7.93 13.62 18.53
CA ALA A 267 8.05 14.27 19.84
C ALA A 267 7.54 13.38 20.98
N GLY A 268 6.57 12.50 20.70
CA GLY A 268 6.04 11.56 21.67
C GLY A 268 4.70 10.96 21.26
N ARG A 269 4.16 10.13 22.16
CA ARG A 269 2.85 9.49 22.00
C ARG A 269 1.87 9.98 23.05
N ILE A 270 0.58 9.88 22.76
CA ILE A 270 -0.52 10.22 23.66
C ILE A 270 -1.39 8.98 23.84
N ASP A 271 -1.56 8.55 25.08
CA ASP A 271 -2.36 7.39 25.47
C ASP A 271 -3.63 7.79 26.26
N ASP A 272 -3.73 9.06 26.71
CA ASP A 272 -4.81 9.58 27.56
C ASP A 272 -5.83 10.48 26.82
N HIS A 273 -6.00 10.27 25.52
CA HIS A 273 -7.01 10.99 24.73
C HIS A 273 -8.43 10.68 25.25
N PRO A 274 -9.34 11.68 25.43
CA PRO A 274 -10.67 11.51 26.01
C PRO A 274 -11.55 10.45 25.32
N GLN A 275 -11.37 10.26 24.01
CA GLN A 275 -12.08 9.25 23.23
C GLN A 275 -11.25 7.94 23.08
N GLN A 276 -10.21 7.76 23.86
CA GLN A 276 -9.30 6.60 23.81
C GLN A 276 -8.65 6.39 22.42
N LEU A 277 -8.45 7.46 21.66
CA LEU A 277 -7.74 7.41 20.39
C LEU A 277 -6.23 7.52 20.65
N PRO A 278 -5.44 6.52 20.24
CA PRO A 278 -3.98 6.65 20.29
C PRO A 278 -3.51 7.76 19.35
N ALA A 279 -2.46 8.49 19.74
CA ALA A 279 -1.94 9.55 18.91
C ALA A 279 -0.41 9.63 18.94
N LEU A 280 0.17 10.13 17.85
CA LEU A 280 1.57 10.54 17.77
C LEU A 280 1.66 12.06 17.61
N VAL A 281 2.58 12.66 18.36
CA VAL A 281 3.01 14.05 18.19
C VAL A 281 4.32 14.05 17.44
N MET A 282 4.38 14.78 16.34
CA MET A 282 5.52 14.78 15.43
C MET A 282 5.85 16.18 14.95
N GLN A 283 7.02 16.36 14.39
CA GLN A 283 7.42 17.59 13.75
C GLN A 283 6.40 18.01 12.69
N LEU A 284 6.00 19.27 12.70
CA LEU A 284 5.21 19.84 11.61
C LEU A 284 6.10 20.05 10.39
N ILE A 285 5.67 19.50 9.27
CA ILE A 285 6.37 19.64 8.00
C ILE A 285 5.97 20.95 7.33
N ASP A 286 6.95 21.72 6.87
CA ASP A 286 6.71 22.99 6.20
C ASP A 286 6.04 22.82 4.82
N ALA A 287 5.31 23.86 4.39
CA ALA A 287 4.55 23.84 3.13
C ALA A 287 5.43 23.79 1.85
N HIS A 288 6.76 23.98 1.96
CA HIS A 288 7.66 23.84 0.79
C HIS A 288 7.90 22.39 0.37
N TRP A 289 7.64 21.43 1.25
CA TRP A 289 7.69 20.01 0.92
C TRP A 289 6.51 19.60 0.05
N SER A 290 6.76 18.74 -0.91
CA SER A 290 5.70 18.22 -1.80
C SER A 290 5.90 16.74 -2.07
N ASN A 291 4.80 16.02 -2.33
CA ASN A 291 4.89 14.61 -2.71
C ASN A 291 5.63 14.46 -4.04
N LEU A 292 6.50 13.46 -4.09
CA LEU A 292 7.30 13.17 -5.28
C LEU A 292 6.44 12.67 -6.45
N ALA A 293 5.38 11.93 -6.16
CA ALA A 293 4.39 11.44 -7.12
C ALA A 293 2.98 11.40 -6.51
N GLY A 294 1.99 11.09 -7.33
CA GLY A 294 0.67 10.65 -6.88
C GLY A 294 0.57 9.11 -6.86
N PRO A 295 -0.40 8.56 -6.12
CA PRO A 295 -0.56 7.11 -5.96
C PRO A 295 -0.89 6.40 -7.28
N PRO A 296 -0.74 5.07 -7.34
CA PRO A 296 -1.13 4.25 -8.48
C PRO A 296 -2.58 4.45 -8.90
N SER A 297 -2.84 4.35 -10.19
CA SER A 297 -4.18 4.38 -10.79
C SER A 297 -4.66 2.99 -11.18
N LEU A 298 -5.89 2.89 -11.68
CA LEU A 298 -6.43 1.65 -12.24
C LEU A 298 -5.59 1.15 -13.44
N ASP A 299 -5.07 2.08 -14.25
CA ASP A 299 -4.27 1.73 -15.42
C ASP A 299 -2.85 1.28 -15.03
N SER A 300 -2.21 2.02 -14.12
CA SER A 300 -0.84 1.73 -13.68
C SER A 300 -0.74 0.54 -12.71
N CYS A 301 -1.84 0.16 -12.05
CA CYS A 301 -1.99 -0.94 -11.08
C CYS A 301 -1.07 -0.81 -9.85
N THR A 302 0.24 -0.97 -10.03
CA THR A 302 1.26 -0.94 -8.99
C THR A 302 2.33 0.13 -9.23
N ARG A 303 2.14 1.06 -10.17
CA ARG A 303 3.10 2.13 -10.48
C ARG A 303 2.51 3.49 -10.18
N ASP A 304 3.33 4.34 -9.59
CA ASP A 304 2.98 5.72 -9.27
C ASP A 304 2.71 6.58 -10.50
N ARG A 305 1.93 7.64 -10.28
CA ARG A 305 1.63 8.64 -11.30
C ARG A 305 2.41 9.92 -11.01
N TYR A 306 3.34 10.21 -11.89
CA TYR A 306 4.14 11.43 -11.78
C TYR A 306 3.49 12.59 -12.55
N PRO A 307 3.49 13.84 -12.01
CA PRO A 307 3.05 15.00 -12.78
C PRO A 307 3.97 15.22 -13.96
N GLY A 308 3.39 15.46 -15.16
CA GLY A 308 4.11 15.48 -16.44
C GLY A 308 5.13 16.60 -16.66
N THR A 309 5.23 17.57 -15.73
CA THR A 309 6.07 18.78 -15.89
C THR A 309 7.27 18.83 -14.97
N ARG A 310 7.50 17.81 -14.14
CA ARG A 310 8.57 17.86 -13.15
C ARG A 310 9.82 17.13 -13.66
N GLU A 311 10.85 17.91 -13.96
CA GLU A 311 12.19 17.40 -14.25
C GLU A 311 13.06 17.51 -13.01
N LEU A 312 13.74 16.42 -12.66
CA LEU A 312 14.72 16.38 -11.58
C LEU A 312 16.11 16.69 -12.17
N THR A 313 16.86 17.56 -11.52
CA THR A 313 18.29 17.69 -11.85
C THR A 313 19.04 16.46 -11.36
N LEU A 314 20.08 16.05 -12.09
CA LEU A 314 20.89 14.88 -11.69
C LEU A 314 21.47 14.98 -10.27
N PRO A 315 21.96 16.14 -9.78
CA PRO A 315 22.37 16.28 -8.38
C PRO A 315 21.24 16.03 -7.38
N ALA A 316 20.04 16.58 -7.62
CA ALA A 316 18.87 16.38 -6.75
C ALA A 316 18.42 14.92 -6.75
N LEU A 317 18.40 14.26 -7.93
CA LEU A 317 18.10 12.83 -8.03
C LEU A 317 19.09 11.99 -7.23
N ARG A 318 20.39 12.22 -7.35
CA ARG A 318 21.42 11.48 -6.61
C ARG A 318 21.27 11.67 -5.10
N HIS A 319 20.98 12.89 -4.66
CA HIS A 319 20.76 13.20 -3.24
C HIS A 319 19.55 12.47 -2.70
N LEU A 320 18.42 12.52 -3.42
CA LEU A 320 17.19 11.82 -3.07
C LEU A 320 17.41 10.31 -2.99
N VAL A 321 18.01 9.70 -4.01
CA VAL A 321 18.28 8.25 -4.06
C VAL A 321 19.19 7.83 -2.91
N ALA A 322 20.23 8.60 -2.60
CA ALA A 322 21.11 8.33 -1.46
C ALA A 322 20.38 8.46 -0.12
N GLY A 323 19.52 9.47 0.04
CA GLY A 323 18.71 9.67 1.24
C GLY A 323 17.75 8.50 1.49
N ILE A 324 17.04 8.05 0.44
CA ILE A 324 16.12 6.90 0.55
C ILE A 324 16.89 5.61 0.85
N ALA A 325 18.02 5.36 0.22
CA ALA A 325 18.83 4.19 0.55
C ALA A 325 19.33 4.22 2.02
N SER A 326 19.71 5.40 2.52
CA SER A 326 20.13 5.59 3.91
C SER A 326 19.01 5.30 4.91
N VAL A 327 17.79 5.85 4.68
CA VAL A 327 16.68 5.61 5.59
C VAL A 327 16.20 4.16 5.55
N CYS A 328 16.17 3.51 4.39
CA CYS A 328 15.84 2.09 4.32
C CYS A 328 16.90 1.20 5.00
N ALA A 329 18.19 1.52 4.87
CA ALA A 329 19.25 0.83 5.62
C ALA A 329 19.06 0.98 7.14
N HIS A 330 18.69 2.19 7.59
CA HIS A 330 18.37 2.45 9.00
C HIS A 330 17.16 1.63 9.48
N LEU A 331 16.08 1.58 8.71
CA LEU A 331 14.89 0.78 9.06
C LEU A 331 15.23 -0.70 9.14
N HIS A 332 15.92 -1.25 8.14
CA HIS A 332 16.32 -2.66 8.11
C HIS A 332 17.25 -3.02 9.27
N SER A 333 18.16 -2.12 9.68
CA SER A 333 19.01 -2.33 10.87
C SER A 333 18.21 -2.43 12.17
N ARG A 334 16.94 -2.02 12.16
CA ARG A 334 15.98 -2.14 13.26
C ARG A 334 14.98 -3.28 13.07
N GLY A 335 15.19 -4.14 12.06
CA GLY A 335 14.29 -5.23 11.72
C GLY A 335 12.93 -4.76 11.18
N LEU A 336 12.89 -3.63 10.49
CA LEU A 336 11.67 -3.03 9.99
C LEU A 336 11.74 -2.81 8.48
N ASN A 337 10.84 -3.45 7.72
CA ASN A 337 10.57 -3.11 6.33
C ASN A 337 9.50 -2.02 6.28
N HIS A 338 9.63 -1.06 5.39
CA HIS A 338 8.61 -0.05 5.15
C HIS A 338 7.36 -0.66 4.48
N GLY A 339 7.55 -1.61 3.58
CA GLY A 339 6.50 -2.37 2.90
C GLY A 339 5.72 -1.60 1.84
N ASP A 340 5.87 -0.28 1.77
CA ASP A 340 5.17 0.61 0.82
C ASP A 340 6.10 1.71 0.27
N LEU A 341 7.32 1.30 -0.11
CA LEU A 341 8.33 2.21 -0.66
C LEU A 341 7.92 2.66 -2.07
N TYR A 342 7.18 3.76 -2.11
CA TYR A 342 6.66 4.44 -3.30
C TYR A 342 7.02 5.92 -3.31
N ALA A 343 7.08 6.52 -4.48
CA ALA A 343 7.33 7.95 -4.61
C ALA A 343 6.21 8.82 -4.00
N HIS A 344 4.96 8.35 -3.99
CA HIS A 344 3.86 9.09 -3.37
C HIS A 344 3.94 9.13 -1.83
N ASN A 345 4.74 8.26 -1.20
CA ASN A 345 5.04 8.25 0.24
C ASN A 345 6.33 9.01 0.57
N ILE A 346 6.93 9.69 -0.42
CA ILE A 346 8.15 10.49 -0.25
C ILE A 346 7.80 11.97 -0.46
N LEU A 347 8.09 12.76 0.57
CA LEU A 347 8.14 14.21 0.45
C LEU A 347 9.54 14.63 0.04
N PHE A 348 9.65 15.67 -0.79
CA PHE A 348 10.94 16.17 -1.22
C PHE A 348 10.91 17.68 -1.47
N ASP A 349 12.10 18.31 -1.48
CA ASP A 349 12.32 19.69 -1.83
C ASP A 349 13.06 19.83 -3.17
N ALA A 350 13.29 21.06 -3.59
CA ALA A 350 13.98 21.39 -4.84
C ALA A 350 15.46 20.94 -4.86
N ASN A 351 16.09 20.71 -3.69
CA ASN A 351 17.48 20.33 -3.55
C ASN A 351 17.65 18.79 -3.49
N GLY A 352 16.56 18.03 -3.55
CA GLY A 352 16.56 16.58 -3.42
C GLY A 352 16.62 16.08 -1.98
N GLN A 353 16.41 16.96 -0.98
CA GLN A 353 16.15 16.51 0.38
C GLN A 353 14.83 15.73 0.39
N CYS A 354 14.76 14.66 1.16
CA CYS A 354 13.56 13.80 1.19
C CYS A 354 13.19 13.39 2.61
N LEU A 355 11.89 13.11 2.80
CA LEU A 355 11.35 12.50 4.00
C LEU A 355 10.47 11.31 3.56
N LEU A 356 10.77 10.13 4.08
CA LEU A 356 9.95 8.93 3.91
C LEU A 356 8.86 8.94 4.97
N GLY A 357 7.62 8.76 4.55
CA GLY A 357 6.44 8.73 5.41
C GLY A 357 5.56 7.52 5.13
N ASP A 358 4.41 7.45 5.80
CA ASP A 358 3.37 6.43 5.69
C ASP A 358 3.85 4.99 6.00
N PHE A 359 3.88 4.67 7.28
CA PHE A 359 4.25 3.35 7.81
C PHE A 359 3.08 2.35 7.85
N GLY A 360 1.97 2.62 7.15
CA GLY A 360 0.75 1.79 7.17
C GLY A 360 0.98 0.32 6.76
N ALA A 361 1.96 0.06 5.90
CA ALA A 361 2.32 -1.27 5.44
C ALA A 361 3.58 -1.85 6.12
N ALA A 362 4.17 -1.12 7.06
CA ALA A 362 5.41 -1.53 7.68
C ALA A 362 5.26 -2.84 8.46
N SER A 363 6.29 -3.67 8.42
CA SER A 363 6.27 -5.00 9.04
C SER A 363 7.64 -5.34 9.60
N PHE A 364 7.66 -5.98 10.78
CA PHE A 364 8.91 -6.38 11.42
C PHE A 364 9.43 -7.71 10.85
N HIS A 365 10.75 -7.85 10.76
CA HIS A 365 11.43 -9.07 10.36
C HIS A 365 12.58 -9.42 11.33
N PRO A 366 13.01 -10.69 11.39
CA PRO A 366 14.14 -11.08 12.23
C PRO A 366 15.40 -10.30 11.88
N GLN A 367 16.23 -10.00 12.89
CA GLN A 367 17.51 -9.29 12.74
C GLN A 367 18.71 -10.27 12.79
N ASP A 368 18.56 -11.42 12.15
CA ASP A 368 19.58 -12.45 12.06
C ASP A 368 19.94 -12.74 10.60
N ASP A 369 20.89 -13.65 10.37
CA ASP A 369 21.29 -14.08 9.03
C ASP A 369 20.38 -15.18 8.42
N SER A 370 19.19 -15.38 8.99
CA SER A 370 18.25 -16.36 8.49
C SER A 370 17.79 -16.05 7.06
N LEU A 371 17.33 -17.09 6.35
CA LEU A 371 16.77 -16.92 5.02
C LEU A 371 15.58 -15.92 5.01
N PRO A 372 14.60 -15.99 5.93
CA PRO A 372 13.52 -15.03 5.99
C PRO A 372 14.01 -13.58 6.16
N ALA A 373 14.92 -13.31 7.10
CA ALA A 373 15.44 -11.98 7.33
C ALA A 373 16.04 -11.37 6.05
N ARG A 374 17.01 -12.08 5.46
CA ARG A 374 17.69 -11.61 4.24
C ARG A 374 16.74 -11.47 3.04
N ALA A 375 15.78 -12.39 2.89
CA ALA A 375 14.85 -12.33 1.77
C ALA A 375 13.87 -11.15 1.91
N LEU A 376 13.31 -10.91 3.11
CA LEU A 376 12.38 -9.81 3.36
C LEU A 376 13.03 -8.45 3.09
N GLU A 377 14.27 -8.23 3.54
CA GLU A 377 15.03 -7.02 3.18
C GLU A 377 15.16 -6.85 1.66
N ARG A 378 15.52 -7.93 0.94
CA ARG A 378 15.77 -7.89 -0.49
C ARG A 378 14.50 -7.84 -1.36
N LEU A 379 13.35 -8.22 -0.82
CA LEU A 379 12.06 -7.94 -1.46
C LEU A 379 11.84 -6.42 -1.56
N GLU A 380 12.09 -5.68 -0.50
CA GLU A 380 11.93 -4.20 -0.51
C GLU A 380 12.99 -3.51 -1.37
N THR A 381 14.20 -4.07 -1.49
CA THR A 381 15.22 -3.56 -2.42
C THR A 381 14.70 -3.47 -3.87
N ARG A 382 13.81 -4.38 -4.28
CA ARG A 382 13.17 -4.28 -5.59
C ARG A 382 12.30 -3.04 -5.73
N ALA A 383 11.53 -2.67 -4.70
CA ALA A 383 10.74 -1.45 -4.71
C ALA A 383 11.63 -0.21 -4.91
N PHE A 384 12.78 -0.19 -4.25
CA PHE A 384 13.79 0.86 -4.44
C PHE A 384 14.32 0.89 -5.88
N GLY A 385 14.64 -0.26 -6.47
CA GLY A 385 15.10 -0.34 -7.87
C GLY A 385 14.07 0.22 -8.85
N ILE A 386 12.79 -0.10 -8.65
CA ILE A 386 11.68 0.44 -9.44
C ILE A 386 11.58 1.96 -9.27
N LEU A 387 11.66 2.47 -8.03
CA LEU A 387 11.65 3.90 -7.75
C LEU A 387 12.78 4.62 -8.48
N VAL A 388 14.01 4.10 -8.42
CA VAL A 388 15.16 4.69 -9.12
C VAL A 388 14.96 4.72 -10.64
N GLU A 389 14.46 3.62 -11.23
CA GLU A 389 14.15 3.54 -12.65
C GLU A 389 13.10 4.59 -13.07
N GLU A 390 12.01 4.73 -12.30
CA GLU A 390 10.95 5.72 -12.55
C GLU A 390 11.47 7.16 -12.46
N LEU A 391 12.39 7.44 -11.55
CA LEU A 391 12.99 8.76 -11.37
C LEU A 391 14.01 9.10 -12.46
N LEU A 392 14.79 8.11 -12.92
CA LEU A 392 15.75 8.29 -14.02
C LEU A 392 15.08 8.75 -15.33
N VAL A 393 13.90 8.22 -15.62
CA VAL A 393 13.12 8.66 -16.81
C VAL A 393 12.74 10.15 -16.73
N ARG A 394 12.78 10.75 -15.54
CA ARG A 394 12.38 12.15 -15.26
C ARG A 394 13.57 13.05 -14.93
N CYS A 395 14.77 12.52 -15.07
CA CYS A 395 15.99 13.27 -14.83
C CYS A 395 16.41 14.05 -16.10
N ASP A 396 16.95 15.23 -15.91
CA ASP A 396 17.47 16.09 -16.99
C ASP A 396 18.66 15.46 -17.73
N LYS A 397 19.34 14.52 -17.10
CA LYS A 397 20.50 13.81 -17.64
C LYS A 397 20.48 12.32 -17.29
N PRO A 398 20.93 11.45 -18.21
CA PRO A 398 21.05 10.02 -17.90
C PRO A 398 22.15 9.78 -16.86
N ASP A 399 21.97 8.75 -16.03
CA ASP A 399 22.98 8.23 -15.11
C ASP A 399 23.07 6.70 -15.25
N THR A 400 24.08 6.23 -15.96
CA THR A 400 24.30 4.79 -16.18
C THR A 400 24.53 4.02 -14.90
N VAL A 401 25.18 4.65 -13.91
CA VAL A 401 25.48 4.00 -12.63
C VAL A 401 24.22 3.77 -11.82
N LEU A 402 23.29 4.75 -11.77
CA LEU A 402 21.99 4.56 -11.13
C LEU A 402 21.13 3.57 -11.92
N GLY A 403 21.26 3.53 -13.25
CA GLY A 403 20.59 2.53 -14.10
C GLY A 403 21.05 1.11 -13.76
N GLU A 404 22.34 0.84 -13.73
CA GLU A 404 22.91 -0.46 -13.34
C GLU A 404 22.54 -0.84 -11.90
N LEU A 405 22.48 0.13 -10.99
CA LEU A 405 22.03 -0.09 -9.62
C LEU A 405 20.55 -0.50 -9.58
N ALA A 406 19.71 0.17 -10.32
CA ALA A 406 18.27 -0.17 -10.42
C ALA A 406 18.05 -1.58 -10.99
N GLU A 407 18.83 -1.98 -12.01
CA GLU A 407 18.79 -3.33 -12.58
C GLU A 407 19.22 -4.39 -11.56
N ARG A 408 20.29 -4.14 -10.80
CA ARG A 408 20.76 -5.05 -9.72
C ARG A 408 19.70 -5.22 -8.63
N CYS A 409 19.01 -4.15 -8.24
CA CYS A 409 17.94 -4.20 -7.26
C CYS A 409 16.72 -5.00 -7.75
N GLN A 410 16.54 -5.16 -9.06
CA GLN A 410 15.41 -5.84 -9.67
C GLN A 410 15.69 -7.26 -10.15
N GLN A 411 16.85 -7.84 -9.78
CA GLN A 411 17.18 -9.22 -10.15
C GLN A 411 16.06 -10.20 -9.79
N PRO A 412 15.74 -11.18 -10.66
CA PRO A 412 14.71 -12.18 -10.38
C PRO A 412 15.00 -13.01 -9.13
N ASP A 413 16.26 -13.41 -8.93
CA ASP A 413 16.70 -14.05 -7.70
C ASP A 413 16.74 -13.00 -6.58
N VAL A 414 15.88 -13.20 -5.58
CA VAL A 414 15.72 -12.27 -4.46
C VAL A 414 17.04 -12.11 -3.69
N LEU A 415 17.77 -13.20 -3.46
CA LEU A 415 19.01 -13.17 -2.69
C LEU A 415 20.21 -12.58 -3.46
N ALA A 416 20.12 -12.47 -4.78
CA ALA A 416 21.13 -11.79 -5.61
C ALA A 416 21.02 -10.26 -5.59
N ARG A 417 19.92 -9.71 -5.06
CA ARG A 417 19.72 -8.26 -4.91
C ARG A 417 20.63 -7.72 -3.81
N PRO A 418 21.17 -6.50 -3.92
CA PRO A 418 21.95 -5.88 -2.85
C PRO A 418 21.08 -5.59 -1.62
N SER A 419 21.68 -5.57 -0.43
CA SER A 419 21.05 -5.04 0.79
C SER A 419 21.06 -3.50 0.77
N PHE A 420 20.22 -2.86 1.58
CA PHE A 420 20.28 -1.40 1.71
C PHE A 420 21.56 -0.89 2.35
N ASN A 421 22.23 -1.67 3.21
CA ASN A 421 23.54 -1.32 3.74
C ASN A 421 24.61 -1.22 2.62
N GLU A 422 24.60 -2.17 1.67
CA GLU A 422 25.48 -2.13 0.50
C GLU A 422 25.15 -0.93 -0.40
N LEU A 423 23.86 -0.67 -0.64
CA LEU A 423 23.39 0.46 -1.46
C LEU A 423 23.75 1.81 -0.84
N ALA A 424 23.48 2.01 0.45
CA ALA A 424 23.79 3.25 1.16
C ALA A 424 25.32 3.51 1.17
N THR A 425 26.13 2.47 1.40
CA THR A 425 27.59 2.58 1.36
C THR A 425 28.09 2.96 -0.03
N GLN A 426 27.58 2.32 -1.09
CA GLN A 426 27.97 2.61 -2.47
C GLN A 426 27.60 4.05 -2.88
N LEU A 427 26.40 4.52 -2.47
CA LEU A 427 25.92 5.85 -2.81
C LEU A 427 26.63 6.96 -2.02
N ALA A 428 27.00 6.72 -0.76
CA ALA A 428 27.74 7.66 0.08
C ALA A 428 29.19 7.91 -0.42
N GLN A 429 29.82 6.91 -1.03
CA GLN A 429 31.20 7.01 -1.56
C GLN A 429 31.31 7.86 -2.84
N ARG A 430 30.20 8.31 -3.39
CA ARG A 430 30.16 9.14 -4.61
C ARG A 430 29.58 10.52 -4.28
N PRO A 431 30.37 11.40 -3.63
CA PRO A 431 29.86 12.71 -3.27
C PRO A 431 29.45 13.47 -4.54
N VAL A 432 28.28 14.06 -4.48
CA VAL A 432 27.87 15.09 -5.43
C VAL A 432 28.94 16.16 -5.39
N ARG A 433 29.79 16.28 -6.43
CA ARG A 433 30.68 17.44 -6.51
C ARG A 433 29.78 18.67 -6.52
N PRO A 434 29.94 19.61 -5.58
CA PRO A 434 29.24 20.87 -5.68
C PRO A 434 29.60 21.52 -7.01
N LEU A 435 28.60 22.08 -7.68
CA LEU A 435 28.76 22.88 -8.90
C LEU A 435 29.57 24.14 -8.60
#